data_1dea6a5dbf4df50a7e04d26d1ca83aa0
#
_entry.id   1dea6a5dbf4df50a7e04d26d1ca83aa0
#
_cell.length_a   1.000
_cell.length_b   1.000
_cell.length_c   1.000
_cell.angle_alpha   90.00
_cell.angle_beta   90.00
_cell.angle_gamma   90.00
#
_symmetry.space_group_name_H-M   'P 1'
#
loop_
_entity.id
_entity.type
_entity.pdbx_description
1 polymer ?
#
loop_
_entity_poly.entity_id
_entity_poly.type
_entity_poly.pdbx_seq_one_letter_code
_entity_poly.pdbx_strand_id
1 'polypeptide(L)'
;MFPGLPGAGRRLLAALVVAVGTVSSMSVASAAVPAAALDCGQLASPGAMQVLATMPAPRVIGLNGSVPIVTMESFAHFLKAMGYPEASLRDPRDGALSMSSYTSSTTLAGIVAWHYEQSGLRPMLVGHSRGGMLVVRTLHELDGAFAESIPVHDPVADVALPRTTIIDPYTHVARPVVGLQVAFAAAIATGTWPRVLQGQWSMLSRLRRIPDTTEAFTGFTIAWDPIAGNGGEAEVYAATGHAAVRNVLLPAATSHIGAPLVEHLAADPVTRQAIIDWRPGDGMPPRPAGASDDRNLLQAAELWFSIRQHWCVEAQRRQRARGTS
;
A
#
# COMPACT_ATOMS: atom_id res chain seq x y z
N MET A 1 62.38 15.38 -69.65
CA MET A 1 62.54 14.27 -70.63
C MET A 1 61.55 13.18 -70.27
N PHE A 2 60.55 13.03 -71.09
CA PHE A 2 59.57 11.89 -71.09
C PHE A 2 60.30 10.67 -71.68
N PRO A 3 59.73 9.44 -71.70
CA PRO A 3 58.36 8.95 -71.45
C PRO A 3 58.30 7.55 -70.80
N GLY A 4 57.08 7.04 -70.59
CA GLY A 4 56.83 5.61 -70.56
C GLY A 4 55.60 5.15 -69.79
N LEU A 5 54.38 5.03 -70.40
CA LEU A 5 53.27 4.19 -70.08
C LEU A 5 53.41 2.84 -70.80
N PRO A 6 52.57 1.77 -70.61
CA PRO A 6 51.47 1.46 -69.71
C PRO A 6 51.47 0.00 -69.13
N GLY A 7 50.59 -0.29 -68.23
CA GLY A 7 50.34 -1.65 -67.78
C GLY A 7 48.91 -1.88 -67.25
N ALA A 8 48.07 -2.50 -68.07
CA ALA A 8 46.69 -2.80 -67.77
C ALA A 8 46.56 -3.95 -66.72
N GLY A 9 45.98 -3.70 -65.59
CA GLY A 9 45.64 -4.70 -64.56
C GLY A 9 44.11 -4.92 -64.43
N ARG A 10 43.66 -6.09 -64.79
CA ARG A 10 42.31 -6.57 -64.70
C ARG A 10 41.76 -6.46 -63.27
N ARG A 11 40.65 -5.73 -63.08
CA ARG A 11 39.88 -5.71 -61.86
C ARG A 11 38.95 -6.91 -61.84
N LEU A 12 39.19 -7.87 -60.94
CA LEU A 12 38.24 -8.90 -60.53
C LEU A 12 37.24 -8.28 -59.59
N LEU A 13 35.97 -8.19 -60.00
CA LEU A 13 34.84 -7.88 -59.15
C LEU A 13 34.47 -9.15 -58.36
N ALA A 14 34.80 -9.17 -57.08
CA ALA A 14 34.24 -10.17 -56.16
C ALA A 14 32.84 -9.70 -55.70
N ALA A 15 31.83 -10.41 -56.15
CA ALA A 15 30.44 -10.18 -55.66
C ALA A 15 30.28 -10.73 -54.24
N LEU A 16 30.12 -9.84 -53.27
CA LEU A 16 29.82 -10.19 -51.89
C LEU A 16 28.30 -10.46 -51.79
N VAL A 17 27.91 -11.71 -51.68
CA VAL A 17 26.52 -12.10 -51.38
C VAL A 17 26.33 -11.96 -49.88
N VAL A 18 25.66 -10.87 -49.48
CA VAL A 18 25.17 -10.69 -48.09
C VAL A 18 23.91 -11.49 -47.91
N ALA A 19 24.00 -12.62 -47.22
CA ALA A 19 22.86 -13.38 -46.77
C ALA A 19 22.22 -12.62 -45.61
N VAL A 20 21.09 -11.92 -45.83
CA VAL A 20 20.27 -11.34 -44.82
C VAL A 20 19.50 -12.48 -44.12
N GLY A 21 20.05 -12.97 -43.01
CA GLY A 21 19.35 -13.88 -42.11
C GLY A 21 18.23 -13.12 -41.40
N THR A 22 16.97 -13.44 -41.73
CA THR A 22 15.79 -12.98 -40.96
C THR A 22 15.82 -13.65 -39.60
N VAL A 23 16.26 -12.91 -38.57
CA VAL A 23 16.09 -13.32 -37.18
C VAL A 23 14.60 -13.18 -36.86
N SER A 24 13.87 -14.29 -36.90
CA SER A 24 12.51 -14.39 -36.38
C SER A 24 12.57 -14.17 -34.85
N SER A 25 12.22 -12.98 -34.43
CA SER A 25 11.99 -12.68 -33.01
C SER A 25 10.80 -13.52 -32.55
N MET A 26 11.07 -14.67 -31.93
CA MET A 26 10.05 -15.37 -31.15
C MET A 26 9.70 -14.49 -29.97
N SER A 27 8.60 -13.73 -30.10
CA SER A 27 7.92 -13.15 -28.95
C SER A 27 7.45 -14.30 -28.08
N VAL A 28 8.18 -14.58 -27.01
CA VAL A 28 7.69 -15.43 -25.93
C VAL A 28 6.53 -14.65 -25.33
N ALA A 29 5.31 -14.98 -25.76
CA ALA A 29 4.11 -14.56 -25.07
C ALA A 29 4.21 -15.12 -23.63
N SER A 30 4.57 -14.26 -22.69
CA SER A 30 4.51 -14.60 -21.27
C SER A 30 3.05 -14.92 -21.00
N ALA A 31 2.74 -16.20 -20.89
CA ALA A 31 1.41 -16.65 -20.50
C ALA A 31 1.11 -16.02 -19.15
N ALA A 32 0.20 -15.05 -19.12
CA ALA A 32 -0.27 -14.46 -17.89
C ALA A 32 -0.83 -15.59 -17.04
N VAL A 33 -0.16 -15.90 -15.92
CA VAL A 33 -0.66 -16.91 -14.98
C VAL A 33 -2.04 -16.42 -14.54
N PRO A 34 -3.10 -17.23 -14.71
CA PRO A 34 -4.43 -16.78 -14.34
C PRO A 34 -4.45 -16.52 -12.83
N ALA A 35 -4.89 -15.33 -12.41
CA ALA A 35 -4.99 -14.98 -10.99
C ALA A 35 -5.91 -15.91 -10.20
N ALA A 36 -6.79 -16.63 -10.87
CA ALA A 36 -7.60 -17.70 -10.29
C ALA A 36 -6.77 -18.85 -9.67
N ALA A 37 -5.47 -18.93 -10.01
CA ALA A 37 -4.55 -19.93 -9.45
C ALA A 37 -3.84 -19.48 -8.17
N LEU A 38 -3.99 -18.21 -7.74
CA LEU A 38 -3.31 -17.70 -6.54
C LEU A 38 -4.21 -17.85 -5.31
N ASP A 39 -3.77 -18.64 -4.34
CA ASP A 39 -4.43 -18.70 -3.03
C ASP A 39 -3.96 -17.52 -2.17
N CYS A 40 -4.83 -16.50 -2.00
CA CYS A 40 -4.53 -15.32 -1.21
C CYS A 40 -4.33 -15.60 0.29
N GLY A 41 -4.72 -16.77 0.78
CA GLY A 41 -4.42 -17.24 2.13
C GLY A 41 -3.03 -17.89 2.26
N GLN A 42 -2.36 -18.20 1.14
CA GLN A 42 -1.08 -18.94 1.13
C GLN A 42 0.02 -18.25 0.34
N LEU A 43 0.20 -16.95 0.60
CA LEU A 43 1.16 -16.09 -0.11
C LEU A 43 2.62 -16.20 0.39
N ALA A 44 2.93 -17.11 1.32
CA ALA A 44 4.29 -17.24 1.84
C ALA A 44 5.25 -17.94 0.86
N SER A 45 4.73 -18.67 -0.14
CA SER A 45 5.60 -19.35 -1.11
C SER A 45 6.28 -18.35 -2.06
N PRO A 46 7.57 -18.54 -2.41
CA PRO A 46 8.28 -17.67 -3.36
C PRO A 46 7.55 -17.56 -4.72
N GLY A 47 6.95 -18.62 -5.20
CA GLY A 47 6.19 -18.62 -6.44
C GLY A 47 4.93 -17.75 -6.36
N ALA A 48 4.19 -17.77 -5.25
CA ALA A 48 3.02 -16.93 -5.05
C ALA A 48 3.39 -15.44 -5.06
N MET A 49 4.50 -15.06 -4.41
CA MET A 49 4.98 -13.66 -4.41
C MET A 49 5.44 -13.20 -5.79
N GLN A 50 6.10 -14.07 -6.57
CA GLN A 50 6.48 -13.75 -7.96
C GLN A 50 5.23 -13.50 -8.83
N VAL A 51 4.21 -14.35 -8.72
CA VAL A 51 2.94 -14.16 -9.43
C VAL A 51 2.28 -12.87 -9.01
N LEU A 52 2.18 -12.60 -7.69
CA LEU A 52 1.56 -11.39 -7.16
C LEU A 52 2.29 -10.12 -7.66
N ALA A 53 3.61 -10.14 -7.74
CA ALA A 53 4.41 -9.02 -8.24
C ALA A 53 4.14 -8.65 -9.71
N THR A 54 3.56 -9.56 -10.51
CA THR A 54 3.12 -9.27 -11.89
C THR A 54 1.73 -8.65 -11.96
N MET A 55 1.00 -8.62 -10.84
CA MET A 55 -0.36 -8.13 -10.78
C MET A 55 -0.43 -6.65 -10.41
N PRO A 56 -1.49 -5.94 -10.83
CA PRO A 56 -1.69 -4.55 -10.41
C PRO A 56 -1.90 -4.50 -8.89
N ALA A 57 -1.24 -3.53 -8.26
CA ALA A 57 -1.30 -3.33 -6.82
C ALA A 57 -2.18 -2.12 -6.46
N PRO A 58 -3.00 -2.20 -5.39
CA PRO A 58 -3.70 -1.05 -4.84
C PRO A 58 -2.75 0.07 -4.41
N ARG A 59 -3.23 1.29 -4.38
CA ARG A 59 -2.51 2.40 -3.75
C ARG A 59 -2.43 2.17 -2.24
N VAL A 60 -1.23 2.24 -1.66
CA VAL A 60 -1.03 2.33 -0.20
C VAL A 60 -0.68 3.76 0.15
N ILE A 61 -1.46 4.38 1.04
CA ILE A 61 -1.26 5.75 1.50
C ILE A 61 -0.77 5.69 2.96
N GLY A 62 0.49 6.05 3.18
CA GLY A 62 1.10 6.18 4.49
C GLY A 62 0.84 7.57 5.08
N LEU A 63 0.25 7.66 6.27
CA LEU A 63 -0.11 8.92 6.92
C LEU A 63 0.80 9.19 8.12
N ASN A 64 1.51 10.31 8.09
CA ASN A 64 2.53 10.71 9.04
C ASN A 64 2.01 10.94 10.45
N GLY A 65 2.90 10.92 11.44
CA GLY A 65 2.62 11.37 12.81
C GLY A 65 2.36 12.87 12.91
N SER A 66 2.17 13.37 14.14
CA SER A 66 1.94 14.80 14.39
C SER A 66 3.20 15.65 14.21
N VAL A 67 4.36 15.06 14.41
CA VAL A 67 5.66 15.75 14.37
C VAL A 67 6.27 15.57 12.98
N PRO A 68 6.74 16.63 12.31
CA PRO A 68 7.23 16.56 10.93
C PRO A 68 8.35 15.54 10.68
N ILE A 69 9.15 15.24 11.69
CA ILE A 69 10.26 14.25 11.60
C ILE A 69 9.77 12.79 11.68
N VAL A 70 8.50 12.55 12.04
CA VAL A 70 7.92 11.21 12.16
C VAL A 70 7.09 10.93 10.92
N THR A 71 7.76 10.48 9.87
CA THR A 71 7.15 10.16 8.58
C THR A 71 6.90 8.66 8.42
N MET A 72 6.07 8.28 7.44
CA MET A 72 5.84 6.89 7.05
C MET A 72 6.76 6.45 5.88
N GLU A 73 7.82 7.21 5.58
CA GLU A 73 8.75 6.88 4.50
C GLU A 73 9.49 5.55 4.74
N SER A 74 10.00 5.33 5.98
CA SER A 74 10.63 4.05 6.34
C SER A 74 9.70 2.86 6.13
N PHE A 75 8.40 3.02 6.43
CA PHE A 75 7.40 2.01 6.14
C PHE A 75 7.21 1.78 4.62
N ALA A 76 7.19 2.84 3.82
CA ALA A 76 7.08 2.71 2.37
C ALA A 76 8.33 2.04 1.77
N HIS A 77 9.53 2.38 2.25
CA HIS A 77 10.78 1.71 1.86
C HIS A 77 10.77 0.22 2.26
N PHE A 78 10.26 -0.10 3.44
CA PHE A 78 10.04 -1.48 3.87
C PHE A 78 9.13 -2.21 2.86
N LEU A 79 7.95 -1.67 2.52
CA LEU A 79 7.04 -2.30 1.56
C LEU A 79 7.71 -2.52 0.19
N LYS A 80 8.46 -1.53 -0.29
CA LYS A 80 9.24 -1.64 -1.53
C LYS A 80 10.25 -2.79 -1.44
N ALA A 81 11.01 -2.89 -0.37
CA ALA A 81 11.98 -3.95 -0.15
C ALA A 81 11.33 -5.35 0.01
N MET A 82 10.09 -5.40 0.50
CA MET A 82 9.27 -6.61 0.54
C MET A 82 8.67 -6.99 -0.83
N GLY A 83 8.87 -6.18 -1.87
CA GLY A 83 8.41 -6.44 -3.23
C GLY A 83 7.10 -5.76 -3.63
N TYR A 84 6.58 -4.82 -2.82
CA TYR A 84 5.42 -4.03 -3.22
C TYR A 84 5.79 -3.02 -4.32
N PRO A 85 4.96 -2.84 -5.38
CA PRO A 85 5.27 -1.93 -6.48
C PRO A 85 5.43 -0.49 -6.01
N GLU A 86 6.58 0.12 -6.25
CA GLU A 86 6.92 1.47 -5.81
C GLU A 86 5.95 2.53 -6.35
N ALA A 87 5.49 2.38 -7.60
CA ALA A 87 4.51 3.29 -8.21
C ALA A 87 3.19 3.36 -7.40
N SER A 88 2.82 2.28 -6.69
CA SER A 88 1.64 2.24 -5.83
C SER A 88 1.89 2.78 -4.41
N LEU A 89 3.12 3.22 -4.11
CA LEU A 89 3.50 3.86 -2.84
C LEU A 89 3.71 5.37 -2.98
N ARG A 90 4.04 5.85 -4.19
CA ARG A 90 4.39 7.26 -4.43
C ARG A 90 3.16 8.12 -4.68
N ASP A 91 3.14 9.30 -4.10
CA ASP A 91 2.17 10.35 -4.45
C ASP A 91 2.30 10.69 -5.95
N PRO A 92 1.20 10.71 -6.71
CA PRO A 92 1.28 10.93 -8.16
C PRO A 92 1.68 12.37 -8.55
N ARG A 93 1.57 13.34 -7.63
CA ARG A 93 1.93 14.74 -7.88
C ARG A 93 3.42 14.99 -7.74
N ASP A 94 4.00 14.59 -6.62
CA ASP A 94 5.36 14.97 -6.23
C ASP A 94 6.29 13.78 -5.94
N GLY A 95 5.76 12.56 -6.01
CA GLY A 95 6.52 11.35 -5.76
C GLY A 95 6.78 11.05 -4.28
N ALA A 96 6.19 11.80 -3.34
CA ALA A 96 6.32 11.57 -1.91
C ALA A 96 5.84 10.15 -1.52
N LEU A 97 6.53 9.54 -0.56
CA LEU A 97 6.23 8.20 -0.06
C LEU A 97 5.27 8.19 1.13
N SER A 98 4.94 9.37 1.64
CA SER A 98 4.01 9.52 2.76
C SER A 98 3.27 10.86 2.70
N MET A 99 2.10 10.91 3.30
CA MET A 99 1.22 12.06 3.28
C MET A 99 1.12 12.69 4.68
N SER A 100 0.91 14.00 4.72
CA SER A 100 0.71 14.75 5.95
C SER A 100 -0.56 14.30 6.69
N SER A 101 -0.46 14.08 7.99
CA SER A 101 -1.61 13.83 8.86
C SER A 101 -2.47 15.08 9.13
N TYR A 102 -2.09 16.22 8.59
CA TYR A 102 -2.87 17.46 8.64
C TYR A 102 -3.79 17.66 7.43
N THR A 103 -3.72 16.77 6.45
CA THR A 103 -4.72 16.67 5.38
C THR A 103 -6.11 16.46 5.99
N SER A 104 -7.15 17.07 5.41
CA SER A 104 -8.52 16.84 5.91
C SER A 104 -9.01 15.43 5.58
N SER A 105 -9.88 14.86 6.42
CA SER A 105 -10.49 13.55 6.15
C SER A 105 -11.33 13.55 4.88
N THR A 106 -12.00 14.67 4.59
CA THR A 106 -12.79 14.86 3.36
C THR A 106 -11.89 14.82 2.12
N THR A 107 -10.74 15.51 2.16
CA THR A 107 -9.74 15.46 1.08
C THR A 107 -9.21 14.05 0.88
N LEU A 108 -8.83 13.36 1.97
CA LEU A 108 -8.31 12.00 1.87
C LEU A 108 -9.38 11.01 1.35
N ALA A 109 -10.63 11.14 1.75
CA ALA A 109 -11.75 10.35 1.21
C ALA A 109 -11.95 10.61 -0.29
N GLY A 110 -11.83 11.86 -0.73
CA GLY A 110 -11.86 12.23 -2.15
C GLY A 110 -10.69 11.65 -2.95
N ILE A 111 -9.48 11.59 -2.38
CA ILE A 111 -8.30 10.94 -2.96
C ILE A 111 -8.51 9.42 -3.08
N VAL A 112 -9.06 8.77 -2.04
CA VAL A 112 -9.44 7.35 -2.08
C VAL A 112 -10.39 7.09 -3.24
N ALA A 113 -11.41 7.92 -3.41
CA ALA A 113 -12.38 7.83 -4.50
C ALA A 113 -11.72 7.96 -5.88
N TRP A 114 -10.83 8.94 -6.04
CA TRP A 114 -10.08 9.14 -7.28
C TRP A 114 -9.22 7.92 -7.64
N HIS A 115 -8.43 7.40 -6.71
CA HIS A 115 -7.59 6.22 -6.96
C HIS A 115 -8.42 4.98 -7.32
N TYR A 116 -9.55 4.77 -6.65
CA TYR A 116 -10.44 3.66 -6.96
C TYR A 116 -11.01 3.78 -8.37
N GLU A 117 -11.53 4.97 -8.74
CA GLU A 117 -12.07 5.22 -10.08
C GLU A 117 -11.04 4.98 -11.18
N GLN A 118 -9.77 5.42 -10.99
CA GLN A 118 -8.72 5.27 -11.98
C GLN A 118 -8.22 3.82 -12.13
N SER A 119 -8.14 3.09 -11.05
CA SER A 119 -7.48 1.77 -11.05
C SER A 119 -8.43 0.58 -10.98
N GLY A 120 -9.62 0.76 -10.44
CA GLY A 120 -10.53 -0.31 -10.04
C GLY A 120 -10.04 -1.08 -8.80
N LEU A 121 -8.98 -0.64 -8.15
CA LEU A 121 -8.44 -1.26 -6.94
C LEU A 121 -8.73 -0.37 -5.74
N ARG A 122 -9.31 -0.94 -4.70
CA ARG A 122 -9.59 -0.20 -3.46
C ARG A 122 -8.27 0.15 -2.76
N PRO A 123 -7.98 1.44 -2.48
CA PRO A 123 -6.76 1.82 -1.77
C PRO A 123 -6.66 1.21 -0.38
N MET A 124 -5.46 1.26 0.20
CA MET A 124 -5.17 0.89 1.58
C MET A 124 -4.64 2.10 2.33
N LEU A 125 -5.02 2.26 3.60
CA LEU A 125 -4.61 3.38 4.45
C LEU A 125 -3.84 2.87 5.66
N VAL A 126 -2.63 3.37 5.89
CA VAL A 126 -1.84 3.05 7.08
C VAL A 126 -1.36 4.34 7.74
N GLY A 127 -1.71 4.56 8.99
CA GLY A 127 -1.37 5.81 9.67
C GLY A 127 -0.73 5.60 11.04
N HIS A 128 0.25 6.44 11.35
CA HIS A 128 0.91 6.47 12.65
C HIS A 128 0.39 7.64 13.51
N SER A 129 0.10 7.39 14.76
CA SER A 129 -0.27 8.43 15.74
C SER A 129 -1.45 9.29 15.23
N ARG A 130 -1.23 10.60 14.96
CA ARG A 130 -2.24 11.47 14.33
C ARG A 130 -2.70 10.93 12.97
N GLY A 131 -1.79 10.36 12.18
CA GLY A 131 -2.13 9.72 10.89
C GLY A 131 -3.09 8.54 11.07
N GLY A 132 -2.92 7.74 12.11
CA GLY A 132 -3.85 6.64 12.42
C GLY A 132 -5.24 7.15 12.80
N MET A 133 -5.32 8.30 13.48
CA MET A 133 -6.62 8.91 13.71
C MET A 133 -7.23 9.47 12.42
N LEU A 134 -6.43 10.04 11.54
CA LEU A 134 -6.91 10.49 10.22
C LEU A 134 -7.42 9.30 9.39
N VAL A 135 -6.76 8.12 9.45
CA VAL A 135 -7.29 6.87 8.87
C VAL A 135 -8.70 6.61 9.37
N VAL A 136 -8.89 6.46 10.68
CA VAL A 136 -10.20 6.13 11.25
C VAL A 136 -11.24 7.21 10.94
N ARG A 137 -10.85 8.48 11.00
CA ARG A 137 -11.75 9.58 10.65
C ARG A 137 -12.17 9.52 9.18
N THR A 138 -11.28 9.17 8.27
CA THR A 138 -11.58 9.00 6.85
C THR A 138 -12.54 7.82 6.60
N LEU A 139 -12.41 6.73 7.36
CA LEU A 139 -13.40 5.64 7.30
C LEU A 139 -14.80 6.14 7.70
N HIS A 140 -14.91 6.94 8.77
CA HIS A 140 -16.18 7.56 9.17
C HIS A 140 -16.67 8.63 8.19
N GLU A 141 -15.77 9.36 7.52
CA GLU A 141 -16.13 10.27 6.43
C GLU A 141 -16.80 9.50 5.29
N LEU A 142 -16.18 8.40 4.83
CA LEU A 142 -16.74 7.52 3.81
C LEU A 142 -18.06 6.87 4.25
N ASP A 143 -18.28 6.69 5.54
CA ASP A 143 -19.54 6.19 6.12
C ASP A 143 -20.64 7.26 6.21
N GLY A 144 -20.32 8.50 5.81
CA GLY A 144 -21.27 9.62 5.85
C GLY A 144 -21.46 10.23 7.24
N ALA A 145 -20.60 9.92 8.23
CA ALA A 145 -20.76 10.38 9.61
C ALA A 145 -20.53 11.89 9.80
N PHE A 146 -19.90 12.58 8.85
CA PHE A 146 -19.56 14.01 8.94
C PHE A 146 -20.16 14.85 7.81
N ALA A 147 -20.42 14.25 6.64
CA ALA A 147 -21.01 14.93 5.49
C ALA A 147 -21.81 13.94 4.64
N GLU A 148 -22.93 14.40 4.08
CA GLU A 148 -23.77 13.61 3.16
C GLU A 148 -23.15 13.43 1.78
N SER A 149 -22.18 14.29 1.43
CA SER A 149 -21.48 14.25 0.14
C SER A 149 -20.02 14.65 0.30
N ILE A 150 -19.14 13.98 -0.43
CA ILE A 150 -17.70 14.17 -0.41
C ILE A 150 -17.25 14.47 -1.85
N PRO A 151 -16.56 15.59 -2.11
CA PRO A 151 -16.01 15.86 -3.43
C PRO A 151 -14.88 14.88 -3.75
N VAL A 152 -14.83 14.39 -4.99
CA VAL A 152 -13.65 13.68 -5.50
C VAL A 152 -12.48 14.65 -5.50
N HIS A 153 -11.31 14.22 -5.03
CA HIS A 153 -10.11 15.06 -5.00
C HIS A 153 -9.06 14.47 -5.95
N ASP A 154 -8.67 15.26 -6.95
CA ASP A 154 -7.59 14.88 -7.87
C ASP A 154 -6.23 15.12 -7.18
N PRO A 155 -5.48 14.07 -6.83
CA PRO A 155 -4.20 14.24 -6.14
C PRO A 155 -3.09 14.75 -7.05
N VAL A 156 -3.22 14.66 -8.38
CA VAL A 156 -2.21 15.16 -9.33
C VAL A 156 -2.27 16.68 -9.42
N ALA A 157 -3.48 17.21 -9.59
CA ALA A 157 -3.72 18.65 -9.63
C ALA A 157 -3.86 19.29 -8.25
N ASP A 158 -4.02 18.49 -7.19
CA ASP A 158 -4.29 18.88 -5.79
C ASP A 158 -5.53 19.77 -5.66
N VAL A 159 -6.63 19.35 -6.31
CA VAL A 159 -7.88 20.11 -6.33
C VAL A 159 -9.09 19.21 -6.07
N ALA A 160 -10.08 19.74 -5.37
CA ALA A 160 -11.39 19.14 -5.27
C ALA A 160 -12.14 19.33 -6.61
N LEU A 161 -12.61 18.22 -7.19
CA LEU A 161 -13.40 18.26 -8.42
C LEU A 161 -14.85 18.65 -8.11
N PRO A 162 -15.56 19.29 -9.06
CA PRO A 162 -16.94 19.74 -8.86
C PRO A 162 -17.95 18.57 -8.99
N ARG A 163 -17.61 17.41 -8.39
CA ARG A 163 -18.46 16.21 -8.36
C ARG A 163 -18.25 15.43 -7.06
N THR A 164 -19.31 14.82 -6.57
CA THR A 164 -19.33 13.98 -5.38
C THR A 164 -19.61 12.50 -5.70
N THR A 165 -19.52 12.18 -6.98
CA THR A 165 -19.70 10.83 -7.53
C THR A 165 -18.48 10.41 -8.33
N ILE A 166 -18.23 9.11 -8.39
CA ILE A 166 -17.31 8.45 -9.31
C ILE A 166 -18.08 7.62 -10.32
N ILE A 167 -17.43 7.31 -11.44
CA ILE A 167 -17.89 6.22 -12.31
C ILE A 167 -17.27 4.92 -11.82
N ASP A 168 -18.08 4.01 -11.33
CA ASP A 168 -17.57 2.73 -10.84
C ASP A 168 -16.88 1.98 -11.98
N PRO A 169 -15.60 1.59 -11.84
CA PRO A 169 -14.80 1.03 -12.93
C PRO A 169 -15.27 -0.35 -13.43
N TYR A 170 -16.19 -1.00 -12.72
CA TYR A 170 -16.70 -2.31 -13.09
C TYR A 170 -18.13 -2.26 -13.65
N THR A 171 -18.98 -1.43 -13.07
CA THR A 171 -20.38 -1.33 -13.48
C THR A 171 -20.62 -0.20 -14.47
N HIS A 172 -19.65 0.72 -14.62
CA HIS A 172 -19.75 1.96 -15.40
C HIS A 172 -20.92 2.86 -14.98
N VAL A 173 -21.45 2.68 -13.78
CA VAL A 173 -22.54 3.47 -13.20
C VAL A 173 -21.97 4.50 -12.23
N ALA A 174 -22.54 5.70 -12.26
CA ALA A 174 -22.21 6.74 -11.29
C ALA A 174 -22.66 6.30 -9.88
N ARG A 175 -21.75 6.43 -8.91
CA ARG A 175 -22.03 6.17 -7.48
C ARG A 175 -21.42 7.25 -6.60
N PRO A 176 -22.02 7.55 -5.44
CA PRO A 176 -21.45 8.53 -4.52
C PRO A 176 -20.10 8.08 -3.95
N VAL A 177 -19.28 9.05 -3.53
CA VAL A 177 -18.05 8.81 -2.77
C VAL A 177 -18.39 8.24 -1.39
N VAL A 178 -19.44 8.75 -0.74
CA VAL A 178 -19.99 8.14 0.48
C VAL A 178 -20.42 6.71 0.19
N GLY A 179 -20.05 5.77 1.05
CA GLY A 179 -20.26 4.34 0.86
C GLY A 179 -19.15 3.61 0.11
N LEU A 180 -18.08 4.30 -0.32
CA LEU A 180 -16.88 3.64 -0.83
C LEU A 180 -16.13 2.92 0.30
N GLN A 181 -15.41 1.86 -0.08
CA GLN A 181 -14.60 1.07 0.83
C GLN A 181 -13.12 1.15 0.46
N VAL A 182 -12.25 1.11 1.46
CA VAL A 182 -10.83 0.77 1.30
C VAL A 182 -10.62 -0.73 1.49
N ALA A 183 -9.61 -1.31 0.86
CA ALA A 183 -9.34 -2.75 0.98
C ALA A 183 -8.81 -3.10 2.37
N PHE A 184 -7.99 -2.25 2.93
CA PHE A 184 -7.36 -2.43 4.25
C PHE A 184 -7.07 -1.09 4.88
N ALA A 185 -7.19 -1.02 6.21
CA ALA A 185 -6.78 0.14 6.97
C ALA A 185 -6.01 -0.27 8.24
N ALA A 186 -5.05 0.55 8.68
CA ALA A 186 -4.34 0.31 9.93
C ALA A 186 -4.04 1.63 10.66
N ALA A 187 -4.14 1.58 12.00
CA ALA A 187 -3.77 2.68 12.89
C ALA A 187 -2.71 2.21 13.89
N ILE A 188 -1.56 2.89 13.91
CA ILE A 188 -0.39 2.53 14.71
C ILE A 188 -0.24 3.56 15.82
N ALA A 189 -0.20 3.12 17.08
CA ALA A 189 0.05 3.96 18.26
C ALA A 189 -0.87 5.19 18.33
N THR A 190 -2.16 5.03 18.01
CA THR A 190 -3.13 6.12 17.99
C THR A 190 -3.88 6.19 19.30
N GLY A 191 -3.60 7.22 20.09
CA GLY A 191 -4.25 7.42 21.39
C GLY A 191 -5.48 8.32 21.33
N THR A 192 -6.41 8.15 22.27
CA THR A 192 -7.66 8.91 22.36
C THR A 192 -7.43 10.28 23.00
N TRP A 193 -6.80 10.32 24.17
CA TRP A 193 -6.67 11.55 24.97
C TRP A 193 -5.89 12.68 24.31
N PRO A 194 -4.74 12.46 23.67
CA PRO A 194 -4.05 13.56 22.99
C PRO A 194 -4.86 14.19 21.87
N ARG A 195 -5.83 13.48 21.30
CA ARG A 195 -6.68 13.96 20.22
C ARG A 195 -7.78 14.88 20.69
N VAL A 196 -8.35 14.56 21.85
CA VAL A 196 -9.30 15.47 22.54
C VAL A 196 -8.64 16.81 22.81
N LEU A 197 -7.42 16.83 23.33
CA LEU A 197 -6.64 18.05 23.59
C LEU A 197 -6.33 18.85 22.31
N GLN A 198 -6.34 18.21 21.13
CA GLN A 198 -6.12 18.84 19.82
C GLN A 198 -7.44 19.26 19.13
N GLY A 199 -8.54 19.35 19.86
CA GLY A 199 -9.83 19.83 19.32
C GLY A 199 -10.60 18.81 18.47
N GLN A 200 -10.22 17.54 18.53
CA GLN A 200 -10.84 16.48 17.70
C GLN A 200 -11.97 15.75 18.44
N TRP A 201 -12.81 16.49 19.11
CA TRP A 201 -13.92 16.01 19.94
C TRP A 201 -14.88 15.06 19.21
N SER A 202 -15.11 15.27 17.91
CA SER A 202 -15.98 14.41 17.09
C SER A 202 -15.50 12.96 16.99
N MET A 203 -14.21 12.71 17.28
CA MET A 203 -13.62 11.38 17.26
C MET A 203 -13.62 10.68 18.61
N LEU A 204 -14.01 11.33 19.70
CA LEU A 204 -13.97 10.74 21.05
C LEU A 204 -14.75 9.43 21.14
N SER A 205 -15.95 9.38 20.58
CA SER A 205 -16.81 8.18 20.56
C SER A 205 -16.61 7.30 19.32
N ARG A 206 -15.83 7.73 18.34
CA ARG A 206 -15.66 7.10 17.03
C ARG A 206 -14.30 6.45 16.82
N LEU A 207 -13.26 6.92 17.51
CA LEU A 207 -11.87 6.49 17.25
C LEU A 207 -11.68 4.97 17.34
N ARG A 208 -12.41 4.30 18.23
CA ARG A 208 -12.32 2.83 18.41
C ARG A 208 -13.43 2.04 17.71
N ARG A 209 -14.26 2.72 16.93
CA ARG A 209 -15.36 2.10 16.19
C ARG A 209 -15.05 2.13 14.70
N ILE A 210 -14.97 0.96 14.09
CA ILE A 210 -14.55 0.81 12.69
C ILE A 210 -15.79 0.49 11.85
N PRO A 211 -16.19 1.39 10.92
CA PRO A 211 -17.32 1.19 10.03
C PRO A 211 -17.00 0.22 8.88
N ASP A 212 -18.02 -0.20 8.15
CA ASP A 212 -17.92 -1.12 6.99
C ASP A 212 -17.31 -0.47 5.73
N THR A 213 -16.76 0.73 5.85
CA THR A 213 -16.01 1.39 4.79
C THR A 213 -14.55 0.92 4.67
N THR A 214 -14.21 -0.14 5.39
CA THR A 214 -13.01 -0.95 5.18
C THR A 214 -13.37 -2.43 5.23
N GLU A 215 -12.71 -3.25 4.42
CA GLU A 215 -12.89 -4.71 4.49
C GLU A 215 -12.20 -5.29 5.73
N ALA A 216 -10.99 -4.80 6.01
CA ALA A 216 -10.24 -5.20 7.20
C ALA A 216 -9.51 -4.01 7.83
N PHE A 217 -9.34 -4.09 9.15
CA PHE A 217 -8.65 -3.08 9.95
C PHE A 217 -7.72 -3.74 10.98
N THR A 218 -6.51 -3.19 11.13
CA THR A 218 -5.60 -3.59 12.22
C THR A 218 -5.23 -2.40 13.09
N GLY A 219 -5.57 -2.45 14.37
CA GLY A 219 -5.17 -1.47 15.36
C GLY A 219 -3.94 -1.94 16.14
N PHE A 220 -2.88 -1.14 16.14
CA PHE A 220 -1.66 -1.40 16.90
C PHE A 220 -1.60 -0.47 18.12
N THR A 221 -1.58 -1.06 19.30
CA THR A 221 -1.47 -0.33 20.58
C THR A 221 -0.16 -0.70 21.26
N ILE A 222 0.60 0.28 21.74
CA ILE A 222 1.80 0.05 22.55
C ILE A 222 1.36 -0.06 24.00
N ALA A 223 1.83 -1.09 24.70
CA ALA A 223 1.39 -1.42 26.08
C ALA A 223 1.57 -0.25 27.08
N TRP A 224 2.66 0.50 26.96
CA TRP A 224 2.93 1.72 27.74
C TRP A 224 3.33 2.83 26.78
N ASP A 225 2.39 3.69 26.44
CA ASP A 225 2.61 4.79 25.49
C ASP A 225 2.07 6.10 26.08
N PRO A 226 2.89 6.83 26.84
CA PRO A 226 2.46 8.10 27.43
C PRO A 226 2.16 9.17 26.37
N ILE A 227 2.74 9.07 25.15
CA ILE A 227 2.47 10.00 24.05
C ILE A 227 1.06 9.76 23.49
N ALA A 228 0.65 8.49 23.36
CA ALA A 228 -0.71 8.14 23.01
C ALA A 228 -1.69 8.24 24.20
N GLY A 229 -1.20 8.43 25.41
CA GLY A 229 -2.00 8.42 26.63
C GLY A 229 -2.45 7.02 27.06
N ASN A 230 -1.70 5.99 26.66
CA ASN A 230 -1.99 4.60 26.97
C ASN A 230 -1.24 4.19 28.26
N GLY A 231 -1.99 3.75 29.28
CA GLY A 231 -1.49 3.39 30.61
C GLY A 231 -1.31 1.89 30.88
N GLY A 232 -1.09 1.09 29.83
CA GLY A 232 -0.82 -0.35 29.95
C GLY A 232 -1.95 -1.26 29.48
N GLU A 233 -3.20 -0.80 29.48
CA GLU A 233 -4.31 -1.51 28.86
C GLU A 233 -4.44 -1.10 27.39
N ALA A 234 -4.69 -2.09 26.50
CA ALA A 234 -4.92 -1.82 25.11
C ALA A 234 -6.33 -1.24 24.91
N GLU A 235 -6.44 -0.05 24.36
CA GLU A 235 -7.71 0.43 23.83
C GLU A 235 -8.09 -0.38 22.58
N VAL A 236 -9.17 -1.15 22.68
CA VAL A 236 -9.59 -2.12 21.66
C VAL A 236 -10.42 -1.43 20.57
N TYR A 237 -10.07 -1.62 19.31
CA TYR A 237 -10.91 -1.31 18.18
C TYR A 237 -11.98 -2.38 17.99
N ALA A 238 -13.21 -1.96 17.66
CA ALA A 238 -14.33 -2.85 17.41
C ALA A 238 -15.06 -2.46 16.12
N ALA A 239 -15.43 -3.44 15.33
CA ALA A 239 -16.28 -3.21 14.16
C ALA A 239 -17.67 -2.72 14.59
N THR A 240 -18.26 -1.82 13.80
CA THR A 240 -19.67 -1.42 13.94
C THR A 240 -20.58 -2.27 13.05
N GLY A 241 -20.02 -3.03 12.14
CA GLY A 241 -20.69 -3.92 11.20
C GLY A 241 -19.86 -5.16 10.90
N HIS A 242 -19.51 -5.38 9.63
CA HIS A 242 -18.89 -6.61 9.12
C HIS A 242 -17.37 -6.52 8.91
N ALA A 243 -16.76 -5.34 9.10
CA ALA A 243 -15.32 -5.14 8.93
C ALA A 243 -14.52 -6.14 9.81
N ALA A 244 -13.52 -6.80 9.22
CA ALA A 244 -12.65 -7.70 9.97
C ALA A 244 -11.65 -6.88 10.79
N VAL A 245 -11.85 -6.77 12.12
CA VAL A 245 -11.00 -5.95 12.99
C VAL A 245 -10.06 -6.83 13.81
N ARG A 246 -8.76 -6.51 13.75
CA ARG A 246 -7.72 -7.10 14.60
C ARG A 246 -7.08 -6.05 15.49
N ASN A 247 -6.74 -6.45 16.71
CA ASN A 247 -6.03 -5.63 17.68
C ASN A 247 -4.71 -6.30 18.02
N VAL A 248 -3.62 -5.58 17.88
CA VAL A 248 -2.27 -6.04 18.15
C VAL A 248 -1.66 -5.19 19.25
N LEU A 249 -1.37 -5.83 20.37
CA LEU A 249 -0.64 -5.19 21.45
C LEU A 249 0.86 -5.32 21.18
N LEU A 250 1.50 -4.18 20.95
CA LEU A 250 2.94 -4.10 20.75
C LEU A 250 3.66 -4.13 22.11
N PRO A 251 4.88 -4.69 22.18
CA PRO A 251 5.66 -4.70 23.42
C PRO A 251 5.88 -3.30 24.00
N ALA A 252 5.96 -3.20 25.32
CA ALA A 252 6.19 -1.94 26.02
C ALA A 252 7.54 -1.25 25.66
N ALA A 253 8.50 -2.01 25.14
CA ALA A 253 9.76 -1.48 24.61
C ALA A 253 9.61 -0.80 23.23
N THR A 254 8.45 -0.92 22.57
CA THR A 254 8.19 -0.25 21.31
C THR A 254 8.13 1.26 21.53
N SER A 255 8.97 2.01 20.82
CA SER A 255 8.96 3.47 20.89
C SER A 255 7.80 4.04 20.07
N HIS A 256 7.03 4.97 20.65
CA HIS A 256 5.98 5.68 19.90
C HIS A 256 6.52 6.35 18.63
N ILE A 257 7.62 7.09 18.76
CA ILE A 257 8.25 7.80 17.64
C ILE A 257 8.90 6.82 16.66
N GLY A 258 9.46 5.73 17.18
CA GLY A 258 10.14 4.70 16.37
C GLY A 258 9.23 3.68 15.72
N ALA A 259 7.93 3.66 16.04
CA ALA A 259 7.02 2.66 15.49
C ALA A 259 6.95 2.63 13.93
N PRO A 260 7.05 3.76 13.19
CA PRO A 260 7.09 3.71 11.73
C PRO A 260 8.43 3.23 11.14
N LEU A 261 9.49 3.13 11.95
CA LEU A 261 10.84 2.80 11.49
C LEU A 261 11.01 1.27 11.34
N VAL A 262 10.69 0.74 10.17
CA VAL A 262 10.69 -0.70 9.87
C VAL A 262 11.53 -1.10 8.65
N GLU A 263 12.12 -0.14 7.92
CA GLU A 263 12.90 -0.40 6.70
C GLU A 263 14.05 -1.39 6.92
N HIS A 264 14.76 -1.27 8.04
CA HIS A 264 15.89 -2.12 8.41
C HIS A 264 15.51 -3.61 8.47
N LEU A 265 14.25 -3.94 8.78
CA LEU A 265 13.78 -5.32 8.86
C LEU A 265 13.74 -6.04 7.52
N ALA A 266 13.55 -5.31 6.42
CA ALA A 266 13.57 -5.88 5.08
C ALA A 266 14.98 -5.92 4.46
N ALA A 267 15.95 -5.23 5.05
CA ALA A 267 17.33 -5.20 4.57
C ALA A 267 18.05 -6.53 4.82
N ASP A 268 17.76 -7.19 5.96
CA ASP A 268 18.30 -8.51 6.28
C ASP A 268 17.45 -9.62 5.63
N PRO A 269 18.03 -10.48 4.77
CA PRO A 269 17.28 -11.54 4.08
C PRO A 269 16.59 -12.54 5.01
N VAL A 270 17.21 -12.85 6.17
CA VAL A 270 16.68 -13.83 7.14
C VAL A 270 15.45 -13.24 7.84
N THR A 271 15.56 -12.00 8.32
CA THR A 271 14.44 -11.26 8.93
C THR A 271 13.30 -11.07 7.93
N ARG A 272 13.63 -10.70 6.70
CA ARG A 272 12.64 -10.56 5.62
C ARG A 272 11.88 -11.86 5.37
N GLN A 273 12.57 -13.01 5.32
CA GLN A 273 11.93 -14.31 5.15
C GLN A 273 11.05 -14.66 6.35
N ALA A 274 11.50 -14.42 7.58
CA ALA A 274 10.70 -14.64 8.79
C ALA A 274 9.38 -13.81 8.76
N ILE A 275 9.43 -12.57 8.26
CA ILE A 275 8.25 -11.73 8.06
C ILE A 275 7.33 -12.31 6.97
N ILE A 276 7.89 -12.82 5.87
CA ILE A 276 7.11 -13.43 4.78
C ILE A 276 6.37 -14.68 5.26
N ASP A 277 7.02 -15.50 6.08
CA ASP A 277 6.46 -16.77 6.54
C ASP A 277 5.45 -16.60 7.67
N TRP A 278 5.54 -15.49 8.40
CA TRP A 278 4.70 -15.23 9.56
C TRP A 278 3.21 -15.10 9.21
N ARG A 279 2.36 -15.56 10.13
CA ARG A 279 0.89 -15.49 10.03
C ARG A 279 0.27 -14.96 11.32
N PRO A 280 -0.88 -14.28 11.26
CA PRO A 280 -1.63 -13.92 12.45
C PRO A 280 -1.95 -15.13 13.31
N GLY A 281 -1.63 -15.03 14.62
CA GLY A 281 -1.78 -16.14 15.56
C GLY A 281 -0.50 -16.90 15.88
N ASP A 282 0.57 -16.74 15.11
CA ASP A 282 1.88 -17.39 15.41
C ASP A 282 2.60 -16.77 16.62
N GLY A 283 2.05 -15.70 17.21
CA GLY A 283 2.72 -14.93 18.24
C GLY A 283 3.79 -14.00 17.67
N MET A 284 4.87 -13.77 18.45
CA MET A 284 6.02 -12.99 17.94
C MET A 284 6.68 -13.73 16.78
N PRO A 285 7.01 -13.05 15.67
CA PRO A 285 7.83 -13.66 14.64
C PRO A 285 9.14 -14.15 15.23
N PRO A 286 9.68 -15.29 14.75
CA PRO A 286 10.94 -15.81 15.25
C PRO A 286 12.06 -14.79 15.03
N ARG A 287 12.81 -14.52 16.09
CA ARG A 287 13.99 -13.66 16.00
C ARG A 287 15.10 -14.41 15.28
N PRO A 288 15.58 -13.94 14.12
CA PRO A 288 16.70 -14.58 13.45
C PRO A 288 17.97 -14.51 14.29
N ALA A 289 18.72 -15.61 14.34
CA ALA A 289 20.01 -15.62 15.01
C ALA A 289 20.95 -14.60 14.37
N GLY A 290 21.50 -13.68 15.17
CA GLY A 290 22.37 -12.61 14.68
C GLY A 290 21.64 -11.35 14.18
N ALA A 291 20.32 -11.27 14.27
CA ALA A 291 19.60 -10.03 13.97
C ALA A 291 20.05 -8.92 14.92
N SER A 292 20.54 -7.82 14.34
CA SER A 292 21.04 -6.67 15.09
C SER A 292 19.92 -5.82 15.70
N ASP A 293 18.76 -5.80 15.06
CA ASP A 293 17.60 -5.02 15.47
C ASP A 293 16.30 -5.72 15.08
N ASP A 294 15.50 -6.10 16.08
CA ASP A 294 14.18 -6.74 15.90
C ASP A 294 13.03 -5.82 16.35
N ARG A 295 13.32 -4.55 16.58
CA ARG A 295 12.28 -3.57 16.94
C ARG A 295 11.23 -3.50 15.85
N ASN A 296 9.99 -3.45 16.28
CA ASN A 296 8.80 -3.38 15.38
C ASN A 296 8.58 -4.63 14.51
N LEU A 297 9.26 -5.77 14.78
CA LEU A 297 9.17 -6.98 13.95
C LEU A 297 7.73 -7.51 13.87
N LEU A 298 7.00 -7.59 14.99
CA LEU A 298 5.60 -8.02 15.02
C LEU A 298 4.72 -7.08 14.18
N GLN A 299 4.89 -5.77 14.35
CA GLN A 299 4.13 -4.77 13.57
C GLN A 299 4.40 -4.90 12.08
N ALA A 300 5.65 -5.05 11.68
CA ALA A 300 6.05 -5.21 10.29
C ALA A 300 5.44 -6.48 9.68
N ALA A 301 5.47 -7.60 10.40
CA ALA A 301 4.92 -8.87 9.97
C ALA A 301 3.39 -8.81 9.79
N GLU A 302 2.67 -8.24 10.76
CA GLU A 302 1.21 -8.02 10.68
C GLU A 302 0.80 -7.13 9.52
N LEU A 303 1.51 -6.01 9.33
CA LEU A 303 1.24 -5.08 8.24
C LEU A 303 1.53 -5.74 6.88
N TRP A 304 2.67 -6.41 6.74
CA TRP A 304 3.00 -7.09 5.49
C TRP A 304 2.01 -8.20 5.15
N PHE A 305 1.64 -9.02 6.14
CA PHE A 305 0.62 -10.06 5.94
C PHE A 305 -0.67 -9.46 5.41
N SER A 306 -1.20 -8.43 6.06
CA SER A 306 -2.47 -7.81 5.68
C SER A 306 -2.41 -7.14 4.31
N ILE A 307 -1.35 -6.38 4.03
CA ILE A 307 -1.19 -5.66 2.77
C ILE A 307 -1.06 -6.63 1.60
N ARG A 308 -0.21 -7.67 1.70
CA ARG A 308 -0.06 -8.65 0.60
C ARG A 308 -1.35 -9.46 0.37
N GLN A 309 -2.08 -9.79 1.44
CA GLN A 309 -3.36 -10.49 1.33
C GLN A 309 -4.39 -9.66 0.57
N HIS A 310 -4.57 -8.38 0.96
CA HIS A 310 -5.53 -7.50 0.30
C HIS A 310 -5.07 -7.08 -1.10
N TRP A 311 -3.77 -6.99 -1.36
CA TRP A 311 -3.25 -6.86 -2.72
C TRP A 311 -3.71 -8.03 -3.61
N CYS A 312 -3.53 -9.26 -3.15
CA CYS A 312 -3.97 -10.45 -3.87
C CYS A 312 -5.49 -10.44 -4.12
N VAL A 313 -6.29 -10.17 -3.09
CA VAL A 313 -7.76 -10.11 -3.20
C VAL A 313 -8.21 -9.06 -4.22
N GLU A 314 -7.65 -7.86 -4.16
CA GLU A 314 -7.98 -6.77 -5.08
C GLU A 314 -7.56 -7.09 -6.53
N ALA A 315 -6.38 -7.66 -6.71
CA ALA A 315 -5.91 -8.08 -8.02
C ALA A 315 -6.83 -9.15 -8.65
N GLN A 316 -7.26 -10.12 -7.86
CA GLN A 316 -8.22 -11.15 -8.29
C GLN A 316 -9.60 -10.56 -8.59
N ARG A 317 -10.09 -9.62 -7.75
CA ARG A 317 -11.36 -8.93 -7.98
C ARG A 317 -11.35 -8.21 -9.33
N ARG A 318 -10.28 -7.48 -9.61
CA ARG A 318 -10.10 -6.78 -10.89
C ARG A 318 -10.05 -7.74 -12.09
N GLN A 319 -9.39 -8.89 -11.95
CA GLN A 319 -9.33 -9.86 -13.05
C GLN A 319 -10.68 -10.53 -13.31
N ARG A 320 -11.41 -10.91 -12.25
CA ARG A 320 -12.76 -11.48 -12.41
C ARG A 320 -13.70 -10.53 -13.13
N ALA A 321 -13.68 -9.26 -12.78
CA ALA A 321 -14.50 -8.25 -13.44
C ALA A 321 -14.16 -8.06 -14.93
N ARG A 322 -12.90 -8.21 -15.34
CA ARG A 322 -12.47 -8.15 -16.74
C ARG A 322 -12.79 -9.40 -17.55
N GLY A 323 -12.89 -10.55 -16.90
CA GLY A 323 -13.23 -11.82 -17.54
C GLY A 323 -14.73 -12.02 -17.78
N THR A 324 -15.57 -11.16 -17.23
CA THR A 324 -17.03 -11.16 -17.38
C THR A 324 -17.55 -10.10 -18.37
N SER A 325 -16.65 -9.29 -18.92
CA SER A 325 -16.92 -8.28 -19.96
C SER A 325 -16.56 -8.84 -21.32
#